data_f117b4b3d8f9f69e5acc5a6daf8420f2
#
_entry.id   f117b4b3d8f9f69e5acc5a6daf8420f2
#
_cell.length_a   1.000
_cell.length_b   1.000
_cell.length_c   1.000
_cell.angle_alpha   90.00
_cell.angle_beta   90.00
_cell.angle_gamma   90.00
#
_symmetry.space_group_name_H-M   'P 1'
#
loop_
_entity.id
_entity.type
_entity.pdbx_description
1 polymer ?
#
loop_
_entity_poly.entity_id
_entity_poly.type
_entity_poly.pdbx_seq_one_letter_code
_entity_poly.pdbx_strand_id
1 'polypeptide(L)'
;LLDIEPVPDHYWSISIFDARTDVAAVRSDRDTGGKSARLALIREGMAIPKGYEPVELRYDKGLALIRILTTDAADYPTIDAIRRKSTCKQL
;
A
#
# COMPACT_ATOMS: atom_id res chain seq x y z
N LEU A 1 1.34 -7.42 6.47
CA LEU A 1 2.04 -7.33 5.19
C LEU A 1 1.09 -6.85 4.10
N LEU A 2 1.49 -5.80 3.41
CA LEU A 2 0.77 -5.27 2.26
C LEU A 2 1.58 -5.51 0.99
N ASP A 3 0.97 -6.22 0.05
CA ASP A 3 1.51 -6.45 -1.29
C ASP A 3 0.58 -5.79 -2.29
N ILE A 4 1.04 -4.71 -2.91
CA ILE A 4 0.26 -3.95 -3.89
C ILE A 4 0.85 -4.21 -5.27
N GLU A 5 0.03 -4.73 -6.18
CA GLU A 5 0.43 -4.98 -7.56
C GLU A 5 0.77 -3.69 -8.30
N PRO A 6 1.67 -3.73 -9.28
CA PRO A 6 1.94 -2.56 -10.12
C PRO A 6 0.68 -2.08 -10.83
N VAL A 7 0.54 -0.76 -10.93
CA VAL A 7 -0.60 -0.14 -11.61
C VAL A 7 -0.08 0.53 -12.88
N PRO A 8 -0.15 -0.13 -14.05
CA PRO A 8 0.36 0.45 -15.29
C PRO A 8 -0.50 1.64 -15.74
N ASP A 9 0.17 2.66 -16.26
CA ASP A 9 -0.46 3.82 -16.91
C ASP A 9 -1.41 4.64 -16.03
N HIS A 10 -1.37 4.44 -14.71
CA HIS A 10 -2.20 5.19 -13.77
C HIS A 10 -1.38 5.70 -12.61
N TYR A 11 -1.70 6.89 -12.13
CA TYR A 11 -1.21 7.36 -10.85
C TYR A 11 -1.92 6.60 -9.73
N TRP A 12 -1.15 6.17 -8.75
CA TRP A 12 -1.69 5.54 -7.55
C TRP A 12 -0.93 6.01 -6.32
N SER A 13 -1.59 5.91 -5.19
CA SER A 13 -0.96 6.16 -3.91
C SER A 13 -1.55 5.26 -2.84
N ILE A 14 -0.74 4.97 -1.83
CA ILE A 14 -1.19 4.33 -0.60
C ILE A 14 -0.82 5.23 0.57
N SER A 15 -1.81 5.56 1.39
CA SER A 15 -1.62 6.33 2.61
C SER A 15 -1.86 5.42 3.81
N ILE A 16 -0.91 5.39 4.72
CA ILE A 16 -0.98 4.60 5.94
C ILE A 16 -1.26 5.55 7.10
N PHE A 17 -2.37 5.34 7.78
CA PHE A 17 -2.77 6.11 8.95
C PHE A 17 -2.66 5.25 10.21
N ASP A 18 -2.26 5.87 11.33
CA ASP A 18 -2.33 5.20 12.62
C ASP A 18 -3.77 5.25 13.20
N ALA A 19 -3.97 4.69 14.40
CA ALA A 19 -5.29 4.64 15.01
C ALA A 19 -5.86 6.02 15.37
N ARG A 20 -5.03 7.06 15.38
CA ARG A 20 -5.45 8.46 15.59
C ARG A 20 -5.62 9.23 14.28
N THR A 21 -5.55 8.54 13.13
CA THR A 21 -5.63 9.14 11.81
C THR A 21 -4.45 10.05 11.43
N ASP A 22 -3.35 9.98 12.17
CA ASP A 22 -2.10 10.63 11.77
C ASP A 22 -1.44 9.83 10.65
N VAL A 23 -0.88 10.52 9.67
CA VAL A 23 -0.23 9.87 8.54
C VAL A 23 1.11 9.29 8.98
N ALA A 24 1.26 7.97 8.92
CA ALA A 24 2.50 7.28 9.22
C ALA A 24 3.42 7.19 8.01
N ALA A 25 2.85 6.99 6.82
CA ALA A 25 3.62 6.92 5.57
C ALA A 25 2.70 7.13 4.37
N VAL A 26 3.29 7.64 3.28
CA VAL A 26 2.63 7.73 1.97
C VAL A 26 3.61 7.20 0.93
N ARG A 27 3.13 6.33 0.04
CA ARG A 27 3.91 5.83 -1.10
C ARG A 27 3.07 5.96 -2.37
N SER A 28 3.74 6.16 -3.48
CA SER A 28 3.09 6.33 -4.77
C SER A 28 3.88 5.62 -5.87
N ASP A 29 3.40 5.71 -7.10
CA ASP A 29 4.08 5.18 -8.27
C ASP A 29 5.50 5.75 -8.44
N ARG A 30 5.74 6.98 -7.98
CA ARG A 30 7.07 7.61 -8.01
C ARG A 30 8.05 6.91 -7.08
N ASP A 31 7.58 6.46 -5.92
CA ASP A 31 8.43 5.79 -4.92
C ASP A 31 8.84 4.39 -5.35
N THR A 32 7.98 3.72 -6.11
CA THR A 32 8.21 2.33 -6.53
C THR A 32 8.83 2.22 -7.92
N GLY A 33 8.86 3.30 -8.70
CA GLY A 33 9.34 3.28 -10.08
C GLY A 33 8.50 2.38 -10.98
N GLY A 34 7.20 2.27 -10.72
CA GLY A 34 6.29 1.43 -11.49
C GLY A 34 6.27 -0.04 -11.05
N LYS A 35 7.01 -0.40 -10.01
CA LYS A 35 7.03 -1.77 -9.46
C LYS A 35 5.97 -1.94 -8.39
N SER A 36 5.77 -3.19 -7.94
CA SER A 36 4.88 -3.47 -6.82
C SER A 36 5.36 -2.79 -5.53
N ALA A 37 4.42 -2.40 -4.68
CA ALA A 37 4.72 -1.92 -3.34
C ALA A 37 4.60 -3.07 -2.35
N ARG A 38 5.62 -3.22 -1.49
CA ARG A 38 5.64 -4.23 -0.43
C ARG A 38 5.94 -3.55 0.88
N LEU A 39 4.92 -3.43 1.72
CA LEU A 39 5.02 -2.73 2.99
C LEU A 39 4.75 -3.70 4.15
N ALA A 40 5.58 -3.63 5.18
CA ALA A 40 5.34 -4.31 6.45
C ALA A 40 4.95 -3.27 7.50
N LEU A 41 3.69 -3.31 7.92
CA LEU A 41 3.20 -2.45 9.00
C LEU A 41 3.56 -3.12 10.33
N ILE A 42 4.45 -2.48 11.08
CA ILE A 42 5.04 -3.06 12.29
C ILE A 42 4.96 -2.11 13.47
N ARG A 43 5.11 -2.67 14.66
CA ARG A 43 5.35 -1.90 15.88
C ARG A 43 6.84 -1.86 16.16
N GLU A 44 7.26 -0.90 16.98
CA GLU A 44 8.65 -0.78 17.42
C GLU A 44 9.17 -2.10 17.98
N GLY A 45 10.38 -2.49 17.58
CA GLY A 45 11.03 -3.71 18.05
C GLY A 45 10.65 -4.98 17.32
N MET A 46 9.71 -4.94 16.38
CA MET A 46 9.35 -6.11 15.57
C MET A 46 10.37 -6.35 14.47
N ALA A 47 10.60 -7.64 14.15
CA ALA A 47 11.45 -8.01 13.02
C ALA A 47 10.85 -7.56 11.69
N ILE A 48 11.71 -7.10 10.78
CA ILE A 48 11.30 -6.66 9.45
C ILE A 48 11.39 -7.85 8.49
N PRO A 49 10.28 -8.30 7.88
CA PRO A 49 10.34 -9.37 6.89
C PRO A 49 11.20 -9.00 5.69
N LYS A 50 11.97 -9.96 5.19
CA LYS A 50 12.84 -9.75 4.03
C LYS A 50 12.02 -9.36 2.81
N GLY A 51 12.45 -8.34 2.09
CA GLY A 51 11.81 -7.87 0.87
C GLY A 51 10.69 -6.86 1.09
N TYR A 52 10.43 -6.48 2.34
CA TYR A 52 9.40 -5.50 2.69
C TYR A 52 10.02 -4.21 3.23
N GLU A 53 9.41 -3.08 2.87
CA GLU A 53 9.73 -1.80 3.46
C GLU A 53 8.99 -1.66 4.78
N PRO A 54 9.68 -1.39 5.91
CA PRO A 54 9.01 -1.25 7.19
C PRO A 54 8.28 0.10 7.29
N VAL A 55 7.05 0.05 7.82
CA VAL A 55 6.29 1.22 8.22
C VAL A 55 5.94 1.03 9.69
N GLU A 56 6.55 1.82 10.56
CA GLU A 56 6.34 1.70 11.99
C GLU A 56 5.09 2.45 12.41
N LEU A 57 4.20 1.77 13.12
CA LEU A 57 2.98 2.34 13.66
C LEU A 57 3.08 2.49 15.18
N ARG A 58 2.48 3.55 15.71
CA ARG A 58 2.44 3.79 17.17
C ARG A 58 1.41 2.93 17.89
N TYR A 59 0.44 2.41 17.14
CA TYR A 59 -0.70 1.66 17.69
C TYR A 59 -0.84 0.34 16.95
N ASP A 60 -1.56 -0.61 17.57
CA ASP A 60 -1.78 -1.94 16.99
C ASP A 60 -2.76 -1.92 15.81
N LYS A 61 -3.48 -0.82 15.63
CA LYS A 61 -4.45 -0.64 14.56
C LYS A 61 -4.09 0.55 13.70
N GLY A 62 -4.47 0.48 12.46
CA GLY A 62 -4.30 1.56 11.49
C GLY A 62 -5.18 1.35 10.29
N LEU A 63 -5.06 2.25 9.32
CA LEU A 63 -5.80 2.20 8.08
C LEU A 63 -4.85 2.39 6.91
N ALA A 64 -4.95 1.54 5.91
CA ALA A 64 -4.28 1.71 4.62
C ALA A 64 -5.32 2.12 3.58
N LEU A 65 -5.15 3.29 2.99
CA LEU A 65 -6.03 3.80 1.95
C LEU A 65 -5.29 3.83 0.63
N ILE A 66 -5.78 3.07 -0.34
CA ILE A 66 -5.21 2.99 -1.69
C ILE A 66 -6.09 3.78 -2.64
N ARG A 67 -5.46 4.68 -3.40
CA ARG A 67 -6.13 5.49 -4.42
C ARG A 67 -5.48 5.24 -5.76
N ILE A 68 -6.32 5.01 -6.77
CA ILE A 68 -5.88 4.85 -8.15
C ILE A 68 -6.65 5.86 -9.00
N LEU A 69 -5.92 6.72 -9.70
CA LEU A 69 -6.54 7.72 -10.56
C LEU A 69 -7.04 7.05 -11.84
N THR A 70 -8.33 7.19 -12.12
CA THR A 70 -8.95 6.73 -13.35
C THR A 70 -9.55 7.89 -14.10
N THR A 71 -9.46 7.86 -15.42
CA THR A 71 -10.03 8.88 -16.30
C THR A 71 -11.21 8.35 -17.13
N ASP A 72 -11.39 7.03 -17.17
CA ASP A 72 -12.42 6.37 -17.98
C ASP A 72 -12.91 5.11 -17.27
N ALA A 73 -14.20 4.83 -17.37
CA ALA A 73 -14.80 3.60 -16.86
C ALA A 73 -14.23 2.34 -17.52
N ALA A 74 -13.67 2.44 -18.73
CA ALA A 74 -12.99 1.34 -19.39
C ALA A 74 -11.76 0.83 -18.62
N ASP A 75 -11.21 1.63 -17.71
CA ASP A 75 -10.07 1.24 -16.86
C ASP A 75 -10.48 0.34 -15.69
N TYR A 76 -11.75 0.31 -15.31
CA TYR A 76 -12.23 -0.40 -14.13
C TYR A 76 -11.91 -1.90 -14.11
N PRO A 77 -12.04 -2.66 -15.23
CA PRO A 77 -11.67 -4.08 -15.21
C PRO A 77 -10.20 -4.32 -14.89
N THR A 78 -9.31 -3.49 -15.41
CA THR A 78 -7.87 -3.57 -15.13
C THR A 78 -7.58 -3.27 -13.67
N ILE A 79 -8.21 -2.25 -13.11
CA ILE A 79 -8.05 -1.85 -11.71
C ILE A 79 -8.62 -2.92 -10.77
N ASP A 80 -9.75 -3.51 -11.11
CA ASP A 80 -10.32 -4.62 -10.34
C ASP A 80 -9.39 -5.83 -10.30
N ALA A 81 -8.73 -6.15 -11.42
CA ALA A 81 -7.75 -7.24 -11.46
C ALA A 81 -6.55 -6.94 -10.55
N ILE A 82 -6.06 -5.71 -10.54
CA ILE A 82 -4.97 -5.28 -9.66
C ILE A 82 -5.39 -5.38 -8.19
N ARG A 83 -6.59 -4.92 -7.87
CA ARG A 83 -7.13 -5.00 -6.51
C ARG A 83 -7.23 -6.43 -6.01
N ARG A 84 -7.65 -7.37 -6.86
CA ARG A 84 -7.78 -8.78 -6.50
C ARG A 84 -6.44 -9.46 -6.26
N LYS A 85 -5.39 -9.02 -6.95
CA LYS A 85 -4.03 -9.56 -6.80
C LYS A 85 -3.27 -8.94 -5.63
N SER A 86 -3.70 -7.77 -5.18
CA SER A 86 -3.11 -7.11 -4.02
C SER A 86 -3.60 -7.78 -2.75
N THR A 87 -2.71 -7.97 -1.78
CA THR A 87 -3.03 -8.73 -0.56
C THR A 87 -2.63 -7.98 0.69
N CYS A 88 -3.38 -8.25 1.76
CA CYS A 88 -3.07 -7.82 3.11
C CYS A 88 -3.08 -9.06 4.01
N LYS A 89 -1.94 -9.39 4.61
CA LYS A 89 -1.77 -10.61 5.41
C LYS A 89 -1.16 -10.28 6.77
N GLN A 90 -1.46 -11.12 7.76
CA GLN A 90 -0.75 -11.05 9.03
C GLN A 90 0.74 -11.40 8.86
N LEU A 91 1.53 -10.83 9.73
CA LEU A 91 2.95 -11.16 9.85
C LEU A 91 3.17 -12.61 10.29
#